data_85c390a4244a7d2b84dbc115036e01c0
#
_entry.id   85c390a4244a7d2b84dbc115036e01c0
#
_cell.length_a   1.000
_cell.length_b   1.000
_cell.length_c   1.000
_cell.angle_alpha   90.00
_cell.angle_beta   90.00
_cell.angle_gamma   90.00
#
_symmetry.space_group_name_H-M   'P 1'
#
loop_
_entity.id
_entity.type
_entity.pdbx_description
1 polymer ?
#
loop_
_entity_poly.entity_id
_entity_poly.type
_entity_poly.pdbx_seq_one_letter_code
_entity_poly.pdbx_strand_id
1 'polypeptide(L)'
;HYLVMNGETGTGLKLRLLNITKGDLLKDLEKAVEFDQSQLFKKVYEEEYGSFGGHPYSCLLGDYEFGRHPQDVRLLELVSGVAAAAHAPFLAGASAKMFDMDAFTELSTPRDLAKIFESNEMIKWRSFRESEDSRYTALAMPHILLRLPYGPDTVPVEDFNFVEDVDGTDHSR
;
A
#
# COMPACT_ATOMS: atom_id res chain seq x y z
N HIS A 1 11.81 -4.66 -5.23
CA HIS A 1 13.21 -5.04 -5.02
C HIS A 1 13.38 -6.58 -5.03
N TYR A 2 12.65 -7.29 -4.18
CA TYR A 2 12.71 -8.76 -4.10
C TYR A 2 12.47 -9.44 -5.46
N LEU A 3 11.43 -9.04 -6.18
CA LEU A 3 11.10 -9.61 -7.49
C LEU A 3 12.19 -9.37 -8.53
N VAL A 4 12.78 -8.17 -8.54
CA VAL A 4 13.87 -7.84 -9.47
C VAL A 4 15.12 -8.65 -9.13
N MET A 5 15.50 -8.72 -7.86
CA MET A 5 16.70 -9.45 -7.40
C MET A 5 16.61 -10.95 -7.63
N ASN A 6 15.42 -11.53 -7.62
CA ASN A 6 15.22 -12.96 -7.88
C ASN A 6 14.94 -13.27 -9.37
N GLY A 7 15.08 -12.28 -10.26
CA GLY A 7 14.87 -12.47 -11.69
C GLY A 7 13.43 -12.76 -12.10
N GLU A 8 12.46 -12.42 -11.23
CA GLU A 8 11.04 -12.65 -11.49
C GLU A 8 10.46 -11.67 -12.52
N THR A 9 11.22 -10.62 -12.89
CA THR A 9 10.82 -9.65 -13.89
C THR A 9 11.32 -10.06 -15.26
N GLY A 10 10.44 -9.98 -16.24
CA GLY A 10 10.75 -10.35 -17.61
C GLY A 10 9.52 -10.18 -18.50
N THR A 11 9.33 -11.07 -19.46
CA THR A 11 8.15 -11.03 -20.35
C THR A 11 6.85 -11.35 -19.64
N GLY A 12 6.91 -12.14 -18.56
CA GLY A 12 5.75 -12.56 -17.78
C GLY A 12 5.34 -11.58 -16.68
N LEU A 13 6.28 -10.76 -16.17
CA LEU A 13 6.00 -9.80 -15.11
C LEU A 13 6.61 -8.43 -15.44
N LYS A 14 5.79 -7.41 -15.49
CA LYS A 14 6.20 -6.01 -15.69
C LYS A 14 5.95 -5.22 -14.43
N LEU A 15 6.98 -4.51 -13.95
CA LEU A 15 6.89 -3.59 -12.83
C LEU A 15 6.92 -2.15 -13.33
N ARG A 16 6.02 -1.32 -12.81
CA ARG A 16 6.03 0.14 -13.01
C ARG A 16 6.05 0.81 -11.64
N LEU A 17 6.88 1.83 -11.53
CA LEU A 17 7.05 2.59 -10.29
C LEU A 17 6.44 3.98 -10.45
N LEU A 18 5.58 4.35 -9.52
CA LEU A 18 5.04 5.70 -9.38
C LEU A 18 5.59 6.31 -8.08
N ASN A 19 6.46 7.31 -8.22
CA ASN A 19 6.98 8.02 -7.05
C ASN A 19 5.99 9.12 -6.65
N ILE A 20 5.16 8.83 -5.68
CA ILE A 20 4.17 9.76 -5.12
C ILE A 20 4.06 9.55 -3.62
N THR A 21 3.93 10.64 -2.85
CA THR A 21 3.69 10.52 -1.41
C THR A 21 2.21 10.21 -1.13
N LYS A 22 1.93 9.58 0.02
CA LYS A 22 0.57 9.30 0.48
C LYS A 22 -0.31 10.56 0.51
N GLY A 23 0.28 11.68 0.98
CA GLY A 23 -0.42 12.97 1.04
C GLY A 23 -0.72 13.58 -0.33
N ASP A 24 0.18 13.43 -1.29
CA ASP A 24 -0.04 13.96 -2.64
C ASP A 24 -1.01 13.08 -3.43
N LEU A 25 -1.00 11.76 -3.17
CA LEU A 25 -1.99 10.85 -3.72
C LEU A 25 -3.41 11.19 -3.22
N LEU A 26 -3.55 11.49 -1.92
CA LEU A 26 -4.82 11.94 -1.38
C LEU A 26 -5.28 13.25 -2.02
N LYS A 27 -4.37 14.23 -2.18
CA LYS A 27 -4.68 15.50 -2.83
C LYS A 27 -5.09 15.33 -4.30
N ASP A 28 -4.44 14.43 -5.04
CA ASP A 28 -4.78 14.13 -6.44
C ASP A 28 -6.21 13.62 -6.54
N LEU A 29 -6.56 12.66 -5.70
CA LEU A 29 -7.89 12.04 -5.67
C LEU A 29 -8.98 12.96 -5.13
N GLU A 30 -8.67 13.85 -4.17
CA GLU A 30 -9.64 14.81 -3.61
C GLU A 30 -9.86 16.04 -4.50
N LYS A 31 -8.88 16.46 -5.29
CA LYS A 31 -9.04 17.58 -6.24
C LYS A 31 -9.91 17.21 -7.43
N ALA A 32 -9.97 15.96 -7.77
CA ALA A 32 -10.85 15.47 -8.81
C ALA A 32 -12.30 15.62 -8.35
N VAL A 33 -13.15 16.20 -9.17
CA VAL A 33 -14.60 16.31 -8.89
C VAL A 33 -15.19 14.92 -8.75
N GLU A 34 -14.73 14.01 -9.61
CA GLU A 34 -14.99 12.57 -9.54
C GLU A 34 -13.65 11.83 -9.66
N PHE A 35 -13.54 10.64 -9.08
CA PHE A 35 -12.29 9.87 -9.01
C PHE A 35 -11.68 9.59 -10.38
N ASP A 36 -12.49 9.52 -11.43
CA ASP A 36 -12.11 9.30 -12.83
C ASP A 36 -11.30 10.47 -13.44
N GLN A 37 -11.34 11.66 -12.82
CA GLN A 37 -10.55 12.81 -13.25
C GLN A 37 -9.17 12.90 -12.59
N SER A 38 -8.86 12.02 -11.65
CA SER A 38 -7.57 12.00 -10.97
C SER A 38 -6.45 11.53 -11.90
N GLN A 39 -5.21 11.97 -11.61
CA GLN A 39 -4.04 11.51 -12.37
C GLN A 39 -3.80 10.00 -12.17
N LEU A 40 -4.08 9.49 -10.98
CA LEU A 40 -3.99 8.06 -10.72
C LEU A 40 -4.94 7.28 -11.63
N PHE A 41 -6.20 7.68 -11.74
CA PHE A 41 -7.17 7.02 -12.62
C PHE A 41 -6.74 7.04 -14.08
N LYS A 42 -6.28 8.20 -14.57
CA LYS A 42 -5.79 8.31 -15.94
C LYS A 42 -4.66 7.35 -16.24
N LYS A 43 -3.68 7.25 -15.33
CA LYS A 43 -2.52 6.35 -15.50
C LYS A 43 -2.87 4.87 -15.38
N VAL A 44 -3.81 4.52 -14.50
CA VAL A 44 -4.13 3.12 -14.22
C VAL A 44 -5.21 2.61 -15.15
N TYR A 45 -6.26 3.40 -15.35
CA TYR A 45 -7.41 3.01 -16.14
C TYR A 45 -7.31 3.48 -17.59
N GLU A 46 -7.25 4.79 -17.84
CA GLU A 46 -7.35 5.31 -19.21
C GLU A 46 -6.16 4.89 -20.09
N GLU A 47 -4.94 5.02 -19.58
CA GLU A 47 -3.73 4.72 -20.35
C GLU A 47 -3.52 3.22 -20.58
N GLU A 48 -3.93 2.37 -19.64
CA GLU A 48 -3.57 0.95 -19.66
C GLU A 48 -4.77 0.00 -19.80
N TYR A 49 -5.84 0.20 -19.04
CA TYR A 49 -7.02 -0.67 -19.09
C TYR A 49 -7.95 -0.30 -20.23
N GLY A 50 -8.22 1.00 -20.39
CA GLY A 50 -9.16 1.54 -21.37
C GLY A 50 -8.57 1.79 -22.76
N SER A 51 -7.27 1.62 -22.96
CA SER A 51 -6.58 1.94 -24.22
C SER A 51 -6.26 0.70 -25.02
N PHE A 52 -6.47 0.79 -26.33
CA PHE A 52 -6.07 -0.30 -27.25
C PHE A 52 -4.54 -0.46 -27.24
N GLY A 53 -4.07 -1.68 -26.98
CA GLY A 53 -2.64 -1.97 -26.86
C GLY A 53 -2.05 -1.64 -25.48
N GLY A 54 -2.85 -1.16 -24.53
CA GLY A 54 -2.45 -0.99 -23.15
C GLY A 54 -2.19 -2.33 -22.43
N HIS A 55 -1.50 -2.25 -21.31
CA HIS A 55 -1.18 -3.40 -20.46
C HIS A 55 -1.85 -3.23 -19.08
N PRO A 56 -3.10 -3.71 -18.90
CA PRO A 56 -3.81 -3.59 -17.63
C PRO A 56 -2.98 -4.08 -16.45
N TYR A 57 -3.06 -3.36 -15.34
CA TYR A 57 -2.41 -3.78 -14.10
C TYR A 57 -3.18 -4.96 -13.48
N SER A 58 -2.45 -5.96 -13.04
CA SER A 58 -3.03 -7.08 -12.27
C SER A 58 -3.16 -6.75 -10.79
N CYS A 59 -2.35 -5.83 -10.29
CA CYS A 59 -2.33 -5.42 -8.90
C CYS A 59 -1.65 -4.04 -8.75
N LEU A 60 -2.12 -3.26 -7.80
CA LEU A 60 -1.51 -2.00 -7.36
C LEU A 60 -0.92 -2.22 -5.97
N LEU A 61 0.36 -1.90 -5.80
CA LEU A 61 1.04 -2.00 -4.51
C LEU A 61 1.32 -0.60 -3.99
N GLY A 62 0.77 -0.26 -2.85
CA GLY A 62 1.06 0.99 -2.15
C GLY A 62 2.10 0.76 -1.05
N ASP A 63 3.29 1.32 -1.21
CA ASP A 63 4.31 1.33 -0.15
C ASP A 63 3.94 2.39 0.90
N TYR A 64 2.78 2.18 1.51
CA TYR A 64 2.19 3.05 2.53
C TYR A 64 1.67 2.21 3.68
N GLU A 65 1.71 2.79 4.88
CA GLU A 65 1.02 2.26 6.04
C GLU A 65 -0.29 3.01 6.27
N PHE A 66 -1.35 2.26 6.53
CA PHE A 66 -2.68 2.78 6.80
C PHE A 66 -3.07 2.51 8.25
N GLY A 67 -3.43 3.59 8.94
CA GLY A 67 -3.95 3.56 10.29
C GLY A 67 -5.47 3.82 10.33
N ARG A 68 -5.97 4.08 11.55
CA ARG A 68 -7.38 4.43 11.79
C ARG A 68 -7.73 5.91 11.53
N HIS A 69 -6.73 6.72 11.13
CA HIS A 69 -6.96 8.14 10.91
C HIS A 69 -7.98 8.36 9.77
N PRO A 70 -8.93 9.30 9.93
CA PRO A 70 -9.97 9.54 8.93
C PRO A 70 -9.47 9.81 7.51
N GLN A 71 -8.29 10.45 7.38
CA GLN A 71 -7.67 10.68 6.07
C GLN A 71 -7.16 9.39 5.42
N ASP A 72 -6.69 8.44 6.22
CA ASP A 72 -6.26 7.13 5.74
C ASP A 72 -7.44 6.35 5.17
N VAL A 73 -8.54 6.32 5.91
CA VAL A 73 -9.78 5.68 5.45
C VAL A 73 -10.30 6.37 4.19
N ARG A 74 -10.25 7.71 4.15
CA ARG A 74 -10.67 8.47 2.96
C ARG A 74 -9.81 8.14 1.74
N LEU A 75 -8.51 8.02 1.91
CA LEU A 75 -7.62 7.62 0.82
C LEU A 75 -7.95 6.21 0.32
N LEU A 76 -8.20 5.26 1.23
CA LEU A 76 -8.60 3.89 0.85
C LEU A 76 -9.93 3.87 0.07
N GLU A 77 -10.92 4.66 0.49
CA GLU A 77 -12.18 4.81 -0.23
C GLU A 77 -11.95 5.27 -1.68
N LEU A 78 -11.16 6.33 -1.86
CA LEU A 78 -10.90 6.89 -3.18
C LEU A 78 -10.07 5.94 -4.06
N VAL A 79 -9.03 5.34 -3.51
CA VAL A 79 -8.20 4.36 -4.23
C VAL A 79 -9.00 3.11 -4.59
N SER A 80 -9.90 2.67 -3.70
CA SER A 80 -10.74 1.50 -3.99
C SER A 80 -11.61 1.69 -5.22
N GLY A 81 -12.14 2.90 -5.45
CA GLY A 81 -12.89 3.23 -6.67
C GLY A 81 -12.04 3.09 -7.94
N VAL A 82 -10.79 3.57 -7.91
CA VAL A 82 -9.85 3.40 -9.03
C VAL A 82 -9.49 1.93 -9.24
N ALA A 83 -9.20 1.22 -8.15
CA ALA A 83 -8.87 -0.20 -8.16
C ALA A 83 -10.02 -1.06 -8.71
N ALA A 84 -11.26 -0.74 -8.31
CA ALA A 84 -12.46 -1.40 -8.81
C ALA A 84 -12.68 -1.17 -10.30
N ALA A 85 -12.56 0.09 -10.76
CA ALA A 85 -12.72 0.44 -12.16
C ALA A 85 -11.67 -0.28 -13.05
N ALA A 86 -10.42 -0.34 -12.60
CA ALA A 86 -9.34 -0.99 -13.34
C ALA A 86 -9.27 -2.52 -13.14
N HIS A 87 -10.12 -3.09 -12.29
CA HIS A 87 -10.04 -4.49 -11.87
C HIS A 87 -8.67 -4.90 -11.33
N ALA A 88 -7.96 -3.97 -10.70
CA ALA A 88 -6.61 -4.13 -10.17
C ALA A 88 -6.62 -3.94 -8.65
N PRO A 89 -6.65 -5.01 -7.84
CA PRO A 89 -6.65 -4.89 -6.39
C PRO A 89 -5.49 -4.04 -5.86
N PHE A 90 -5.78 -3.17 -4.89
CA PHE A 90 -4.80 -2.36 -4.20
C PHE A 90 -4.38 -3.03 -2.89
N LEU A 91 -3.09 -3.26 -2.73
CA LEU A 91 -2.49 -3.86 -1.55
C LEU A 91 -1.55 -2.87 -0.88
N ALA A 92 -1.64 -2.72 0.44
CA ALA A 92 -0.77 -1.85 1.23
C ALA A 92 -0.52 -2.43 2.63
N GLY A 93 0.27 -1.73 3.44
CA GLY A 93 0.53 -2.12 4.82
C GLY A 93 -0.53 -1.59 5.79
N ALA A 94 -0.87 -2.39 6.80
CA ALA A 94 -1.60 -1.92 7.96
C ALA A 94 -0.61 -1.44 9.02
N SER A 95 -0.83 -0.25 9.58
CA SER A 95 -0.07 0.23 10.73
C SER A 95 -0.51 -0.46 12.02
N ALA A 96 0.43 -0.71 12.93
CA ALA A 96 0.11 -1.21 14.27
C ALA A 96 -0.91 -0.31 15.01
N LYS A 97 -0.86 0.99 14.75
CA LYS A 97 -1.79 1.99 15.31
C LYS A 97 -3.26 1.76 14.92
N MET A 98 -3.52 1.03 13.83
CA MET A 98 -4.89 0.63 13.48
C MET A 98 -5.50 -0.27 14.56
N PHE A 99 -4.68 -1.04 15.25
CA PHE A 99 -5.07 -2.00 16.28
C PHE A 99 -4.79 -1.49 17.70
N ASP A 100 -4.62 -0.18 17.86
CA ASP A 100 -4.29 0.44 19.15
C ASP A 100 -3.00 -0.12 19.78
N MET A 101 -2.00 -0.38 18.94
CA MET A 101 -0.68 -0.84 19.32
C MET A 101 0.39 0.16 18.84
N ASP A 102 1.47 0.28 19.60
CA ASP A 102 2.62 1.07 19.15
C ASP A 102 3.49 0.29 18.16
N ALA A 103 3.58 -1.03 18.33
CA ALA A 103 4.33 -1.91 17.45
C ALA A 103 3.68 -3.30 17.36
N PHE A 104 3.90 -4.00 16.25
CA PHE A 104 3.40 -5.37 16.07
C PHE A 104 4.01 -6.41 17.03
N THR A 105 5.10 -6.10 17.71
CA THR A 105 5.66 -6.94 18.77
C THR A 105 4.68 -7.17 19.91
N GLU A 106 3.71 -6.25 20.13
CA GLU A 106 2.65 -6.41 21.11
C GLU A 106 1.65 -7.52 20.80
N LEU A 107 1.65 -8.05 19.58
CA LEU A 107 0.85 -9.23 19.20
C LEU A 107 1.21 -10.49 20.00
N SER A 108 2.37 -10.51 20.68
CA SER A 108 2.74 -11.57 21.61
C SER A 108 1.80 -11.65 22.84
N THR A 109 1.13 -10.54 23.16
CA THR A 109 0.16 -10.50 24.25
C THR A 109 -1.24 -10.81 23.69
N PRO A 110 -1.98 -11.77 24.26
CA PRO A 110 -3.33 -12.09 23.81
C PRO A 110 -4.24 -10.87 23.79
N ARG A 111 -4.83 -10.59 22.65
CA ARG A 111 -5.65 -9.40 22.42
C ARG A 111 -6.78 -9.75 21.47
N ASP A 112 -7.99 -9.30 21.80
CA ASP A 112 -9.13 -9.47 20.90
C ASP A 112 -9.15 -8.33 19.89
N LEU A 113 -8.53 -8.55 18.73
CA LEU A 113 -8.45 -7.58 17.66
C LEU A 113 -9.83 -7.26 17.06
N ALA A 114 -10.80 -8.16 17.18
CA ALA A 114 -12.14 -7.93 16.63
C ALA A 114 -12.86 -6.80 17.37
N LYS A 115 -12.72 -6.72 18.68
CA LYS A 115 -13.35 -5.67 19.50
C LYS A 115 -12.87 -4.26 19.18
N ILE A 116 -11.64 -4.12 18.69
CA ILE A 116 -11.11 -2.81 18.30
C ILE A 116 -11.95 -2.20 17.18
N PHE A 117 -12.39 -3.02 16.24
CA PHE A 117 -13.23 -2.58 15.12
C PHE A 117 -14.67 -2.22 15.52
N GLU A 118 -15.11 -2.57 16.73
CA GLU A 118 -16.43 -2.18 17.27
C GLU A 118 -16.43 -0.78 17.86
N SER A 119 -15.25 -0.18 18.11
CA SER A 119 -15.12 1.13 18.72
C SER A 119 -15.71 2.24 17.86
N ASN A 120 -16.09 3.36 18.51
CA ASN A 120 -16.62 4.54 17.81
C ASN A 120 -15.60 5.19 16.86
N GLU A 121 -14.32 5.06 17.15
CA GLU A 121 -13.24 5.59 16.30
C GLU A 121 -13.17 4.86 14.95
N MET A 122 -13.68 3.65 14.89
CA MET A 122 -13.66 2.80 13.70
C MET A 122 -14.95 2.86 12.86
N ILE A 123 -15.85 3.80 13.14
CA ILE A 123 -17.12 3.94 12.39
C ILE A 123 -16.86 4.13 10.90
N LYS A 124 -15.93 5.03 10.53
CA LYS A 124 -15.59 5.27 9.12
C LYS A 124 -14.97 4.04 8.47
N TRP A 125 -14.12 3.33 9.20
CA TRP A 125 -13.52 2.08 8.73
C TRP A 125 -14.59 1.01 8.48
N ARG A 126 -15.54 0.84 9.40
CA ARG A 126 -16.65 -0.10 9.20
C ARG A 126 -17.49 0.27 7.98
N SER A 127 -17.85 1.55 7.85
CA SER A 127 -18.60 2.05 6.69
C SER A 127 -17.85 1.77 5.37
N PHE A 128 -16.53 2.01 5.35
CA PHE A 128 -15.70 1.69 4.20
C PHE A 128 -15.73 0.18 3.88
N ARG A 129 -15.59 -0.68 4.88
CA ARG A 129 -15.62 -2.13 4.68
C ARG A 129 -16.94 -2.66 4.13
N GLU A 130 -18.05 -1.98 4.38
CA GLU A 130 -19.36 -2.30 3.86
C GLU A 130 -19.58 -1.81 2.42
N SER A 131 -18.72 -0.91 1.93
CA SER A 131 -18.80 -0.41 0.56
C SER A 131 -18.44 -1.50 -0.45
N GLU A 132 -19.05 -1.46 -1.63
CA GLU A 132 -18.83 -2.46 -2.67
C GLU A 132 -17.38 -2.49 -3.16
N ASP A 133 -16.75 -1.32 -3.30
CA ASP A 133 -15.39 -1.19 -3.82
C ASP A 133 -14.31 -1.61 -2.83
N SER A 134 -14.63 -1.69 -1.52
CA SER A 134 -13.68 -2.09 -0.49
C SER A 134 -13.08 -3.49 -0.73
N ARG A 135 -13.76 -4.36 -1.45
CA ARG A 135 -13.26 -5.69 -1.85
C ARG A 135 -12.03 -5.64 -2.76
N TYR A 136 -11.77 -4.48 -3.38
CA TYR A 136 -10.56 -4.26 -4.18
C TYR A 136 -9.39 -3.70 -3.38
N THR A 137 -9.48 -3.66 -2.06
CA THR A 137 -8.38 -3.24 -1.19
C THR A 137 -8.05 -4.30 -0.16
N ALA A 138 -6.78 -4.49 0.11
CA ALA A 138 -6.32 -5.33 1.22
C ALA A 138 -5.14 -4.68 1.93
N LEU A 139 -5.14 -4.79 3.26
CA LEU A 139 -4.05 -4.34 4.10
C LEU A 139 -3.36 -5.54 4.73
N ALA A 140 -2.05 -5.64 4.50
CA ALA A 140 -1.21 -6.72 5.03
C ALA A 140 -0.58 -6.32 6.35
N MET A 141 -0.45 -7.29 7.26
CA MET A 141 0.24 -7.17 8.55
C MET A 141 0.69 -8.55 9.04
N PRO A 142 1.65 -8.64 9.95
CA PRO A 142 2.66 -7.65 10.29
C PRO A 142 3.70 -7.50 9.19
N HIS A 143 4.59 -6.53 9.32
CA HIS A 143 5.78 -6.45 8.47
C HIS A 143 6.73 -7.61 8.80
N ILE A 144 7.33 -8.20 7.78
CA ILE A 144 8.26 -9.32 7.91
C ILE A 144 9.61 -8.89 7.34
N LEU A 145 10.68 -9.09 8.12
CA LEU A 145 12.03 -8.86 7.62
C LEU A 145 12.39 -9.92 6.59
N LEU A 146 12.52 -9.53 5.33
CA LEU A 146 12.92 -10.42 4.24
C LEU A 146 14.43 -10.53 4.09
N ARG A 147 15.17 -9.47 4.39
CA ARG A 147 16.62 -9.39 4.37
C ARG A 147 17.12 -8.31 5.31
N LEU A 148 18.38 -8.37 5.66
CA LEU A 148 19.05 -7.26 6.34
C LEU A 148 19.25 -6.08 5.36
N PRO A 149 19.34 -4.83 5.86
CA PRO A 149 19.69 -3.68 5.05
C PRO A 149 21.00 -3.87 4.30
N TYR A 150 21.12 -3.25 3.13
CA TYR A 150 22.40 -3.21 2.43
C TYR A 150 23.39 -2.31 3.16
N GLY A 151 24.59 -2.81 3.34
CA GLY A 151 25.69 -2.10 3.99
C GLY A 151 26.89 -3.00 4.23
N PRO A 152 28.05 -2.41 4.54
CA PRO A 152 29.29 -3.17 4.72
C PRO A 152 29.21 -4.19 5.86
N ASP A 153 28.46 -3.87 6.90
CA ASP A 153 28.35 -4.71 8.11
C ASP A 153 27.19 -5.71 8.07
N THR A 154 26.39 -5.68 7.01
CA THR A 154 25.19 -6.53 6.88
C THR A 154 25.20 -7.28 5.55
N VAL A 155 24.64 -6.72 4.49
CA VAL A 155 24.63 -7.29 3.13
C VAL A 155 25.40 -6.34 2.22
N PRO A 156 26.70 -6.58 1.94
CA PRO A 156 27.48 -5.72 1.07
C PRO A 156 26.99 -5.82 -0.38
N VAL A 157 27.03 -4.70 -1.09
CA VAL A 157 26.83 -4.65 -2.54
C VAL A 157 28.21 -4.57 -3.19
N GLU A 158 28.66 -5.65 -3.84
CA GLU A 158 30.05 -5.83 -4.24
C GLU A 158 30.61 -4.73 -5.16
N ASP A 159 29.87 -4.30 -6.15
CA ASP A 159 30.33 -3.30 -7.13
C ASP A 159 29.89 -1.86 -6.81
N PHE A 160 29.30 -1.62 -5.65
CA PHE A 160 28.69 -0.34 -5.32
C PHE A 160 28.67 -0.11 -3.81
N ASN A 161 29.39 0.92 -3.34
CA ASN A 161 29.41 1.30 -1.94
C ASN A 161 28.09 1.91 -1.51
N PHE A 162 27.03 1.14 -1.52
CA PHE A 162 25.70 1.55 -1.12
C PHE A 162 25.42 1.15 0.32
N VAL A 163 24.97 2.14 1.09
CA VAL A 163 24.46 1.94 2.45
C VAL A 163 22.98 2.31 2.40
N GLU A 164 22.13 1.35 2.73
CA GLU A 164 20.71 1.58 2.84
C GLU A 164 20.43 2.40 4.10
N ASP A 165 19.88 3.60 3.93
CA ASP A 165 19.49 4.46 5.04
C ASP A 165 18.20 3.94 5.64
N VAL A 166 18.32 3.21 6.73
CA VAL A 166 17.20 2.73 7.54
C VAL A 166 17.28 3.43 8.89
N ASP A 167 16.27 4.18 9.25
CA ASP A 167 16.14 4.74 10.58
C ASP A 167 16.29 3.62 11.61
N GLY A 168 17.23 3.78 12.57
CA GLY A 168 17.67 2.72 13.47
C GLY A 168 16.61 2.07 14.35
N THR A 169 15.37 2.52 14.25
CA THR A 169 14.20 1.97 14.95
C THR A 169 13.20 1.27 14.04
N ASP A 170 13.31 1.43 12.72
CA ASP A 170 12.33 0.92 11.77
C ASP A 170 12.97 -0.06 10.77
N HIS A 171 13.47 -1.18 11.31
CA HIS A 171 13.94 -2.31 10.50
C HIS A 171 12.81 -3.11 9.86
N SER A 172 11.58 -2.64 9.96
CA SER A 172 10.38 -3.33 9.48
C SER A 172 9.89 -2.85 8.12
N ARG A 173 10.70 -2.09 7.39
CA ARG A 173 10.40 -1.68 6.02
C ARG A 173 10.87 -2.66 4.98
#